data_f673fa3c4b558e6674a177318c6469cc
#
_entry.id   f673fa3c4b558e6674a177318c6469cc
#
_cell.length_a   1.000
_cell.length_b   1.000
_cell.length_c   1.000
_cell.angle_alpha   90.00
_cell.angle_beta   90.00
_cell.angle_gamma   90.00
#
_symmetry.space_group_name_H-M   'P 1'
#
loop_
_entity.id
_entity.type
_entity.pdbx_description
1 polymer ?
#
loop_
_entity_poly.entity_id
_entity_poly.type
_entity_poly.pdbx_seq_one_letter_code
_entity_poly.pdbx_strand_id
1 'polypeptide(L)'
;MKKLLRKLFQKPVLRWADKFSSRPDKERVFAALTELHEKIEAGKEKKGPVIPFDTATQKFIILSDQHKGTKNHADDFAVCENNYLAALKYYFDLGFYFIDLGDGEELWENTIVSVKKYNQPSFDKEKLFLQQDRFIKIFGNHDLDWANNPAAPLILQGIYGQKISISEGCILKT
;
A
#
# COMPACT_ATOMS: atom_id res chain seq x y z
N MET A 1 -23.12 1.61 34.36
CA MET A 1 -24.00 1.09 33.29
C MET A 1 -23.20 0.60 32.04
N LYS A 2 -22.39 1.43 31.36
CA LYS A 2 -21.65 1.03 30.14
C LYS A 2 -20.77 -0.22 30.31
N LYS A 3 -19.99 -0.35 31.41
CA LYS A 3 -19.15 -1.52 31.69
C LYS A 3 -19.94 -2.83 31.86
N LEU A 4 -21.10 -2.77 32.46
CA LEU A 4 -21.97 -3.93 32.69
C LEU A 4 -22.60 -4.40 31.36
N LEU A 5 -23.11 -3.47 30.55
CA LEU A 5 -23.66 -3.74 29.21
C LEU A 5 -22.59 -4.34 28.29
N ARG A 6 -21.38 -3.77 28.30
CA ARG A 6 -20.26 -4.32 27.52
C ARG A 6 -19.96 -5.77 27.94
N LYS A 7 -19.88 -6.04 29.23
CA LYS A 7 -19.61 -7.40 29.75
C LYS A 7 -20.69 -8.41 29.38
N LEU A 8 -21.97 -7.96 29.34
CA LEU A 8 -23.10 -8.81 28.99
C LEU A 8 -23.21 -9.09 27.49
N PHE A 9 -23.01 -8.08 26.65
CA PHE A 9 -23.25 -8.18 25.23
C PHE A 9 -21.99 -8.46 24.38
N GLN A 10 -20.79 -8.27 24.91
CA GLN A 10 -19.55 -8.46 24.14
C GLN A 10 -19.43 -9.87 23.53
N LYS A 11 -19.67 -10.93 24.31
CA LYS A 11 -19.57 -12.31 23.83
C LYS A 11 -20.62 -12.67 22.76
N PRO A 12 -21.91 -12.36 22.94
CA PRO A 12 -22.92 -12.59 21.90
C PRO A 12 -22.62 -11.80 20.61
N VAL A 13 -22.26 -10.53 20.74
CA VAL A 13 -21.95 -9.67 19.58
C VAL A 13 -20.74 -10.20 18.82
N LEU A 14 -19.68 -10.59 19.50
CA LEU A 14 -18.50 -11.20 18.85
C LEU A 14 -18.84 -12.52 18.14
N ARG A 15 -19.70 -13.38 18.75
CA ARG A 15 -20.15 -14.60 18.08
C ARG A 15 -21.01 -14.32 16.85
N TRP A 16 -21.83 -13.30 16.89
CA TRP A 16 -22.62 -12.87 15.75
C TRP A 16 -21.74 -12.26 14.64
N ALA A 17 -20.81 -11.40 15.02
CA ALA A 17 -19.82 -10.87 14.08
C ALA A 17 -19.03 -12.01 13.44
N ASP A 18 -18.53 -12.98 14.20
CA ASP A 18 -17.83 -14.15 13.69
C ASP A 18 -18.68 -15.01 12.74
N LYS A 19 -19.97 -15.11 12.98
CA LYS A 19 -20.89 -15.92 12.17
C LYS A 19 -21.27 -15.24 10.85
N PHE A 20 -21.41 -13.91 10.86
CA PHE A 20 -21.94 -13.14 9.73
C PHE A 20 -20.91 -12.26 9.03
N SER A 21 -19.69 -12.11 9.57
CA SER A 21 -18.62 -11.42 8.87
C SER A 21 -18.08 -12.28 7.72
N SER A 22 -17.88 -11.66 6.57
CA SER A 22 -17.16 -12.29 5.48
C SER A 22 -15.69 -12.47 5.91
N ARG A 23 -15.23 -13.71 5.97
CA ARG A 23 -13.81 -14.02 6.15
C ARG A 23 -13.22 -14.39 4.80
N PRO A 24 -12.01 -13.94 4.46
CA PRO A 24 -11.35 -14.42 3.26
C PRO A 24 -11.23 -15.95 3.31
N ASP A 25 -11.65 -16.60 2.24
CA ASP A 25 -11.44 -18.02 2.07
C ASP A 25 -9.95 -18.26 1.83
N LYS A 26 -9.29 -18.98 2.73
CA LYS A 26 -7.83 -19.23 2.67
C LYS A 26 -7.41 -19.92 1.37
N GLU A 27 -8.21 -20.84 0.88
CA GLU A 27 -7.91 -21.57 -0.36
C GLU A 27 -8.00 -20.65 -1.57
N ARG A 28 -9.00 -19.75 -1.60
CA ARG A 28 -9.13 -18.74 -2.65
C ARG A 28 -7.99 -17.71 -2.61
N VAL A 29 -7.61 -17.24 -1.41
CA VAL A 29 -6.48 -16.33 -1.27
C VAL A 29 -5.19 -16.99 -1.75
N PHE A 30 -4.94 -18.24 -1.33
CA PHE A 30 -3.75 -18.98 -1.74
C PHE A 30 -3.74 -19.21 -3.28
N ALA A 31 -4.87 -19.61 -3.86
CA ALA A 31 -4.99 -19.79 -5.31
C ALA A 31 -4.73 -18.48 -6.08
N ALA A 32 -5.30 -17.36 -5.60
CA ALA A 32 -5.11 -16.06 -6.23
C ALA A 32 -3.63 -15.59 -6.16
N LEU A 33 -2.97 -15.79 -5.02
CA LEU A 33 -1.54 -15.46 -4.86
C LEU A 33 -0.66 -16.36 -5.74
N THR A 34 -0.98 -17.64 -5.84
CA THR A 34 -0.27 -18.58 -6.73
C THR A 34 -0.42 -18.17 -8.19
N GLU A 35 -1.64 -17.84 -8.60
CA GLU A 35 -1.91 -17.37 -9.97
C GLU A 35 -1.16 -16.06 -10.28
N LEU A 36 -1.15 -15.14 -9.33
CA LEU A 36 -0.39 -13.87 -9.47
C LEU A 36 1.11 -14.14 -9.60
N HIS A 37 1.66 -15.02 -8.75
CA HIS A 37 3.07 -15.42 -8.80
C HIS A 37 3.42 -16.00 -10.18
N GLU A 38 2.65 -16.95 -10.68
CA GLU A 38 2.86 -17.56 -12.00
C GLU A 38 2.80 -16.52 -13.13
N LYS A 39 1.87 -15.56 -13.04
CA LYS A 39 1.74 -14.49 -14.04
C LYS A 39 2.94 -13.54 -14.02
N ILE A 40 3.48 -13.22 -12.84
CA ILE A 40 4.67 -12.39 -12.70
C ILE A 40 5.90 -13.13 -13.24
N GLU A 41 6.10 -14.41 -12.87
CA GLU A 41 7.21 -15.21 -13.40
C GLU A 41 7.16 -15.38 -14.93
N ALA A 42 5.96 -15.50 -15.49
CA ALA A 42 5.75 -15.55 -16.94
C ALA A 42 5.96 -14.18 -17.64
N GLY A 43 6.32 -13.13 -16.90
CA GLY A 43 6.57 -11.80 -17.47
C GLY A 43 5.32 -11.12 -18.04
N LYS A 44 4.11 -11.43 -17.53
CA LYS A 44 2.89 -10.77 -18.00
C LYS A 44 2.88 -9.31 -17.58
N GLU A 45 2.71 -8.43 -18.58
CA GLU A 45 2.64 -6.99 -18.38
C GLU A 45 1.64 -6.59 -17.26
N LYS A 46 2.03 -5.62 -16.46
CA LYS A 46 1.27 -5.03 -15.35
C LYS A 46 1.02 -5.94 -14.13
N LYS A 47 1.45 -7.20 -14.15
CA LYS A 47 1.32 -8.06 -12.96
C LYS A 47 2.42 -7.74 -11.94
N GLY A 48 3.62 -7.49 -12.39
CA GLY A 48 4.70 -6.97 -11.55
C GLY A 48 6.08 -7.47 -11.94
N PRO A 49 7.13 -6.88 -11.36
CA PRO A 49 8.50 -7.28 -11.62
C PRO A 49 8.91 -8.49 -10.78
N VAL A 50 9.85 -9.27 -11.34
CA VAL A 50 10.74 -10.13 -10.56
C VAL A 50 11.98 -9.31 -10.24
N ILE A 51 12.27 -9.13 -8.95
CA ILE A 51 13.36 -8.30 -8.45
C ILE A 51 14.41 -9.23 -7.87
N PRO A 52 15.52 -9.46 -8.59
CA PRO A 52 16.66 -10.17 -8.03
C PRO A 52 17.30 -9.32 -6.94
N PHE A 53 17.66 -9.93 -5.81
CA PHE A 53 18.32 -9.21 -4.74
C PHE A 53 19.32 -10.10 -3.98
N ASP A 54 20.34 -9.45 -3.42
CA ASP A 54 21.32 -10.07 -2.55
C ASP A 54 21.00 -9.78 -1.09
N THR A 55 20.67 -10.80 -0.32
CA THR A 55 20.36 -10.70 1.11
C THR A 55 21.51 -10.17 1.97
N ALA A 56 22.76 -10.24 1.48
CA ALA A 56 23.91 -9.72 2.23
C ALA A 56 24.04 -8.20 2.13
N THR A 57 23.58 -7.60 1.03
CA THR A 57 23.83 -6.18 0.71
C THR A 57 22.57 -5.33 0.59
N GLN A 58 21.44 -5.93 0.25
CA GLN A 58 20.17 -5.21 0.02
C GLN A 58 19.17 -5.45 1.13
N LYS A 59 18.50 -4.37 1.54
CA LYS A 59 17.50 -4.38 2.60
C LYS A 59 16.25 -3.68 2.12
N PHE A 60 15.09 -4.17 2.55
CA PHE A 60 13.78 -3.63 2.17
C PHE A 60 13.02 -3.18 3.41
N ILE A 61 12.35 -2.03 3.30
CA ILE A 61 11.24 -1.66 4.14
C ILE A 61 9.96 -1.84 3.34
N ILE A 62 8.99 -2.55 3.89
CA ILE A 62 7.70 -2.83 3.26
C ILE A 62 6.63 -2.22 4.15
N LEU A 63 5.85 -1.31 3.60
CA LEU A 63 4.72 -0.69 4.28
C LEU A 63 3.48 -0.86 3.40
N SER A 64 2.32 -1.06 4.04
CA SER A 64 1.01 -1.14 3.38
C SER A 64 -0.04 -0.40 4.18
N ASP A 65 -1.23 -0.23 3.60
CA ASP A 65 -2.41 0.29 4.30
C ASP A 65 -2.19 1.68 4.93
N GLN A 66 -1.47 2.57 4.23
CA GLN A 66 -1.31 3.94 4.68
C GLN A 66 -2.61 4.72 4.59
N HIS A 67 -3.43 4.46 3.56
CA HIS A 67 -4.71 5.13 3.31
C HIS A 67 -4.59 6.66 3.38
N LYS A 68 -3.58 7.23 2.69
CA LYS A 68 -3.37 8.67 2.63
C LYS A 68 -4.64 9.38 2.13
N GLY A 69 -5.35 10.06 3.01
CA GLY A 69 -6.61 10.75 2.75
C GLY A 69 -6.44 12.26 2.59
N THR A 70 -7.41 13.02 3.11
CA THR A 70 -7.46 14.50 2.97
C THR A 70 -7.32 15.23 4.30
N LYS A 71 -6.76 14.59 5.32
CA LYS A 71 -6.54 15.12 6.68
C LYS A 71 -7.83 15.62 7.34
N ASN A 72 -8.96 14.99 7.01
CA ASN A 72 -10.23 15.21 7.69
C ASN A 72 -10.37 14.26 8.89
N HIS A 73 -11.52 14.30 9.59
CA HIS A 73 -11.75 13.48 10.77
C HIS A 73 -11.84 11.96 10.49
N ALA A 74 -11.97 11.55 9.23
CA ALA A 74 -12.01 10.15 8.81
C ALA A 74 -10.65 9.65 8.29
N ASP A 75 -9.63 10.50 8.26
CA ASP A 75 -8.29 10.19 7.76
C ASP A 75 -7.39 9.71 8.90
N ASP A 76 -7.29 8.40 9.07
CA ASP A 76 -6.45 7.77 10.09
C ASP A 76 -4.95 7.97 9.80
N PHE A 77 -4.54 8.17 8.55
CA PHE A 77 -3.15 8.44 8.21
C PHE A 77 -2.65 9.76 8.80
N ALA A 78 -3.53 10.75 8.93
CA ALA A 78 -3.15 12.08 9.45
C ALA A 78 -2.48 12.01 10.83
N VAL A 79 -2.86 11.05 11.69
CA VAL A 79 -2.25 10.87 13.02
C VAL A 79 -0.93 10.09 12.96
N CYS A 80 -0.69 9.35 11.89
CA CYS A 80 0.49 8.50 11.69
C CYS A 80 1.54 9.14 10.78
N GLU A 81 1.22 10.21 10.06
CA GLU A 81 2.07 10.82 9.03
C GLU A 81 3.48 11.14 9.53
N ASN A 82 3.61 11.72 10.71
CA ASN A 82 4.92 12.07 11.26
C ASN A 82 5.80 10.83 11.48
N ASN A 83 5.20 9.72 11.93
CA ASN A 83 5.91 8.45 12.11
C ASN A 83 6.32 7.86 10.75
N TYR A 84 5.42 7.94 9.77
CA TYR A 84 5.69 7.51 8.40
C TYR A 84 6.87 8.29 7.78
N LEU A 85 6.84 9.62 7.86
CA LEU A 85 7.92 10.49 7.35
C LEU A 85 9.26 10.23 8.04
N ALA A 86 9.25 10.01 9.37
CA ALA A 86 10.44 9.67 10.14
C ALA A 86 10.99 8.29 9.74
N ALA A 87 10.12 7.30 9.56
CA ALA A 87 10.51 5.97 9.11
C ALA A 87 11.12 6.01 7.70
N LEU A 88 10.46 6.68 6.74
CA LEU A 88 11.00 6.81 5.38
C LEU A 88 12.36 7.49 5.38
N LYS A 89 12.53 8.58 6.15
CA LYS A 89 13.84 9.23 6.27
C LYS A 89 14.90 8.28 6.80
N TYR A 90 14.62 7.61 7.91
CA TYR A 90 15.56 6.70 8.56
C TYR A 90 16.02 5.58 7.62
N TYR A 91 15.08 4.90 6.97
CA TYR A 91 15.40 3.80 6.06
C TYR A 91 16.04 4.26 4.75
N PHE A 92 15.69 5.47 4.27
CA PHE A 92 16.35 6.08 3.12
C PHE A 92 17.84 6.32 3.39
N ASP A 93 18.16 6.93 4.55
CA ASP A 93 19.53 7.25 4.96
C ASP A 93 20.37 5.97 5.15
N LEU A 94 19.75 4.85 5.52
CA LEU A 94 20.40 3.54 5.65
C LEU A 94 20.50 2.74 4.35
N GLY A 95 20.05 3.30 3.22
CA GLY A 95 20.17 2.65 1.92
C GLY A 95 19.14 1.56 1.62
N PHE A 96 18.03 1.52 2.35
CA PHE A 96 16.96 0.53 2.10
C PHE A 96 16.24 0.81 0.78
N TYR A 97 15.67 -0.25 0.20
CA TYR A 97 14.61 -0.17 -0.79
C TYR A 97 13.27 -0.01 -0.09
N PHE A 98 12.35 0.71 -0.69
CA PHE A 98 10.99 0.89 -0.18
C PHE A 98 9.98 0.21 -1.10
N ILE A 99 9.14 -0.65 -0.52
CA ILE A 99 7.98 -1.24 -1.19
C ILE A 99 6.72 -0.69 -0.51
N ASP A 100 5.92 0.05 -1.28
CA ASP A 100 4.54 0.41 -0.95
C ASP A 100 3.65 -0.74 -1.43
N LEU A 101 3.16 -1.56 -0.48
CA LEU A 101 2.49 -2.84 -0.76
C LEU A 101 0.96 -2.68 -0.91
N GLY A 102 0.52 -1.57 -1.49
CA GLY A 102 -0.89 -1.29 -1.76
C GLY A 102 -1.60 -0.55 -0.63
N ASP A 103 -2.79 -0.04 -0.98
CA ASP A 103 -3.61 0.83 -0.15
C ASP A 103 -2.82 2.03 0.38
N GLY A 104 -1.93 2.55 -0.47
CA GLY A 104 -1.13 3.74 -0.18
C GLY A 104 -1.99 4.99 -0.12
N GLU A 105 -2.95 5.14 -1.02
CA GLU A 105 -3.88 6.26 -1.12
C GLU A 105 -5.33 5.82 -0.89
N GLU A 106 -6.11 6.63 -0.15
CA GLU A 106 -7.55 6.42 0.06
C GLU A 106 -8.33 7.05 -1.10
N LEU A 107 -8.48 6.31 -2.20
CA LEU A 107 -9.15 6.76 -3.43
C LEU A 107 -10.61 6.30 -3.55
N TRP A 108 -11.14 5.56 -2.60
CA TRP A 108 -12.58 5.26 -2.55
C TRP A 108 -13.39 6.49 -2.15
N GLU A 109 -12.86 7.28 -1.23
CA GLU A 109 -13.55 8.43 -0.67
C GLU A 109 -12.99 9.78 -1.14
N ASN A 110 -11.80 9.77 -1.74
CA ASN A 110 -11.06 10.98 -2.07
C ASN A 110 -10.60 11.00 -3.53
N THR A 111 -10.51 12.21 -4.08
CA THR A 111 -9.86 12.38 -5.39
C THR A 111 -8.35 12.44 -5.21
N ILE A 112 -7.61 11.92 -6.19
CA ILE A 112 -6.14 11.95 -6.15
C ILE A 112 -5.59 13.38 -6.08
N VAL A 113 -6.28 14.35 -6.66
CA VAL A 113 -5.90 15.78 -6.58
C VAL A 113 -5.91 16.25 -5.13
N SER A 114 -6.94 15.88 -4.37
CA SER A 114 -7.04 16.21 -2.94
C SER A 114 -6.00 15.46 -2.13
N VAL A 115 -5.87 14.14 -2.33
CA VAL A 115 -4.86 13.32 -1.64
C VAL A 115 -3.46 13.88 -1.85
N LYS A 116 -3.08 14.20 -3.11
CA LYS A 116 -1.79 14.83 -3.43
C LYS A 116 -1.59 16.13 -2.66
N LYS A 117 -2.60 17.01 -2.67
CA LYS A 117 -2.52 18.31 -2.02
C LYS A 117 -2.21 18.21 -0.52
N TYR A 118 -2.86 17.27 0.16
CA TYR A 118 -2.73 17.13 1.62
C TYR A 118 -1.53 16.29 2.05
N ASN A 119 -0.99 15.43 1.18
CA ASN A 119 0.10 14.49 1.52
C ASN A 119 1.40 14.76 0.73
N GLN A 120 1.60 15.99 0.24
CA GLN A 120 2.80 16.35 -0.50
C GLN A 120 4.10 15.95 0.21
N PRO A 121 4.26 16.14 1.55
CA PRO A 121 5.49 15.71 2.24
C PRO A 121 5.75 14.20 2.14
N SER A 122 4.71 13.38 2.17
CA SER A 122 4.82 11.91 2.02
C SER A 122 5.29 11.55 0.62
N PHE A 123 4.66 12.11 -0.42
CA PHE A 123 5.07 11.90 -1.82
C PHE A 123 6.50 12.40 -2.09
N ASP A 124 6.90 13.52 -1.48
CA ASP A 124 8.27 14.03 -1.62
C ASP A 124 9.31 13.07 -1.01
N LYS A 125 8.97 12.39 0.09
CA LYS A 125 9.85 11.35 0.68
C LYS A 125 9.91 10.09 -0.18
N GLU A 126 8.76 9.60 -0.66
CA GLU A 126 8.68 8.46 -1.56
C GLU A 126 9.48 8.71 -2.85
N LYS A 127 9.38 9.94 -3.39
CA LYS A 127 10.14 10.39 -4.55
C LYS A 127 11.66 10.26 -4.39
N LEU A 128 12.21 10.46 -3.20
CA LEU A 128 13.64 10.30 -2.96
C LEU A 128 14.09 8.84 -3.21
N PHE A 129 13.31 7.86 -2.78
CA PHE A 129 13.57 6.45 -3.09
C PHE A 129 13.47 6.18 -4.60
N LEU A 130 12.45 6.74 -5.25
CA LEU A 130 12.26 6.58 -6.69
C LEU A 130 13.43 7.15 -7.50
N GLN A 131 13.96 8.31 -7.11
CA GLN A 131 15.12 8.94 -7.77
C GLN A 131 16.41 8.14 -7.67
N GLN A 132 16.46 7.16 -6.77
CA GLN A 132 17.59 6.24 -6.60
C GLN A 132 17.27 4.81 -7.06
N ASP A 133 16.20 4.62 -7.83
CA ASP A 133 15.71 3.31 -8.30
C ASP A 133 15.48 2.31 -7.15
N ARG A 134 15.04 2.83 -5.98
CA ARG A 134 14.79 2.06 -4.76
C ARG A 134 13.32 2.11 -4.30
N PHE A 135 12.38 2.39 -5.20
CA PHE A 135 10.95 2.46 -4.89
C PHE A 135 10.15 1.50 -5.76
N ILE A 136 9.33 0.70 -5.13
CA ILE A 136 8.38 -0.19 -5.79
C ILE A 136 7.01 0.14 -5.24
N LYS A 137 6.05 0.42 -6.14
CA LYS A 137 4.67 0.71 -5.76
C LYS A 137 3.74 -0.35 -6.31
N ILE A 138 2.95 -0.91 -5.42
CA ILE A 138 1.91 -1.89 -5.69
C ILE A 138 0.57 -1.21 -5.39
N PHE A 139 -0.49 -1.54 -6.12
CA PHE A 139 -1.83 -1.06 -5.79
C PHE A 139 -2.59 -2.10 -4.95
N GLY A 140 -3.43 -1.63 -4.06
CA GLY A 140 -4.40 -2.44 -3.31
C GLY A 140 -5.82 -2.17 -3.78
N ASN A 141 -6.80 -2.45 -2.92
CA ASN A 141 -8.20 -2.24 -3.27
C ASN A 141 -8.64 -0.77 -3.10
N HIS A 142 -8.08 -0.02 -2.16
CA HIS A 142 -8.43 1.40 -1.96
C HIS A 142 -7.81 2.33 -2.99
N ASP A 143 -6.74 1.91 -3.63
CA ASP A 143 -6.07 2.69 -4.69
C ASP A 143 -6.05 1.95 -6.05
N LEU A 144 -7.03 1.08 -6.27
CA LEU A 144 -7.25 0.33 -7.52
C LEU A 144 -7.45 1.24 -8.75
N ASP A 145 -7.74 2.52 -8.55
CA ASP A 145 -7.78 3.53 -9.60
C ASP A 145 -6.47 3.58 -10.41
N TRP A 146 -5.33 3.31 -9.77
CA TRP A 146 -4.04 3.23 -10.45
C TRP A 146 -3.98 2.17 -11.56
N ALA A 147 -4.72 1.06 -11.41
CA ALA A 147 -4.78 0.01 -12.42
C ALA A 147 -5.81 0.29 -13.51
N ASN A 148 -6.90 0.97 -13.17
CA ASN A 148 -8.09 1.11 -14.01
C ASN A 148 -8.16 2.46 -14.74
N ASN A 149 -7.47 3.49 -14.26
CA ASN A 149 -7.51 4.83 -14.83
C ASN A 149 -6.48 4.99 -15.95
N PRO A 150 -6.90 5.20 -17.21
CA PRO A 150 -5.96 5.39 -18.32
C PRO A 150 -5.02 6.60 -18.14
N ALA A 151 -5.42 7.59 -17.33
CA ALA A 151 -4.62 8.78 -17.05
C ALA A 151 -3.63 8.55 -15.87
N ALA A 152 -3.71 7.43 -15.15
CA ALA A 152 -2.85 7.14 -14.00
C ALA A 152 -1.36 7.36 -14.27
N PRO A 153 -0.76 6.93 -15.41
CA PRO A 153 0.66 7.16 -15.68
C PRO A 153 1.04 8.64 -15.71
N LEU A 154 0.18 9.49 -16.27
CA LEU A 154 0.41 10.94 -16.33
C LEU A 154 0.24 11.60 -14.96
N ILE A 155 -0.78 11.17 -14.21
CA ILE A 155 -1.03 11.67 -12.85
C ILE A 155 0.16 11.33 -11.95
N LEU A 156 0.61 10.08 -11.98
CA LEU A 156 1.77 9.62 -11.20
C LEU A 156 3.06 10.35 -11.59
N GLN A 157 3.29 10.55 -12.88
CA GLN A 157 4.41 11.37 -13.33
C GLN A 157 4.32 12.81 -12.81
N GLY A 158 3.11 13.36 -12.70
CA GLY A 158 2.87 14.67 -12.10
C GLY A 158 3.07 14.71 -10.57
N ILE A 159 2.94 13.57 -9.89
CA ILE A 159 3.19 13.43 -8.45
C ILE A 159 4.69 13.28 -8.19
N TYR A 160 5.32 12.32 -8.84
CA TYR A 160 6.70 11.91 -8.56
C TYR A 160 7.75 12.65 -9.40
N GLY A 161 7.32 13.39 -10.45
CA GLY A 161 8.22 14.12 -11.34
C GLY A 161 8.96 13.24 -12.36
N GLN A 162 8.76 11.93 -12.31
CA GLN A 162 9.29 10.94 -13.26
C GLN A 162 8.29 9.79 -13.43
N LYS A 163 8.50 8.96 -14.46
CA LYS A 163 7.65 7.80 -14.69
C LYS A 163 7.83 6.78 -13.58
N ILE A 164 6.71 6.25 -13.12
CA ILE A 164 6.64 5.13 -12.19
C ILE A 164 5.69 4.08 -12.74
N SER A 165 6.05 2.82 -12.58
CA SER A 165 5.14 1.70 -12.86
C SER A 165 4.52 1.25 -11.54
N ILE A 166 3.20 1.07 -11.57
CA ILE A 166 2.47 0.45 -10.47
C ILE A 166 1.99 -0.92 -10.93
N SER A 167 2.11 -1.92 -10.07
CA SER A 167 1.79 -3.31 -10.38
C SER A 167 0.87 -3.93 -9.33
N GLU A 168 0.37 -5.13 -9.63
CA GLU A 168 -0.49 -5.92 -8.73
C GLU A 168 0.31 -6.63 -7.64
N GLY A 169 1.60 -6.88 -7.89
CA GLY A 169 2.51 -7.51 -6.94
C GLY A 169 3.96 -7.41 -7.39
N CYS A 170 4.87 -8.01 -6.65
CA CYS A 170 6.26 -8.22 -7.06
C CYS A 170 6.79 -9.54 -6.48
N ILE A 171 7.81 -10.09 -7.10
CA ILE A 171 8.56 -11.24 -6.57
C ILE A 171 9.94 -10.76 -6.19
N LEU A 172 10.33 -10.95 -4.92
CA LEU A 172 11.72 -10.81 -4.48
C LEU A 172 12.41 -12.16 -4.64
N LYS A 173 13.45 -12.21 -5.46
CA LYS A 173 14.15 -13.47 -5.80
C LYS A 173 15.62 -13.38 -5.40
N THR A 174 16.05 -14.27 -4.52
CA THR A 174 17.47 -14.43 -4.12
C THR A 174 18.20 -15.37 -5.06
#